data_343cd1818a92d04bf3f100a72095a16f
#
_entry.id   343cd1818a92d04bf3f100a72095a16f
#
_cell.length_a   1.000
_cell.length_b   1.000
_cell.length_c   1.000
_cell.angle_alpha   90.00
_cell.angle_beta   90.00
_cell.angle_gamma   90.00
#
_symmetry.space_group_name_H-M   'P 1'
#
loop_
_entity.id
_entity.type
_entity.pdbx_description
1 polymer ?
#
loop_
_entity_poly.entity_id
_entity_poly.type
_entity_poly.pdbx_seq_one_letter_code
_entity_poly.pdbx_strand_id
1 'polypeptide(L)'
;SAKVQELGVSQETLDAHGAVSEETAMEMAEGIRRASGSDIGISVTGIAGPGGGSEEKPVGLAYIGFVYGDRRYCRKIKRGLKDRQANRTYAVLSMFDVIYKNIVDK
;
A
#
# COMPACT_ATOMS: atom_id res chain seq x y z
N SER A 1 4.61 14.15 -1.29
CA SER A 1 4.60 14.79 -2.59
C SER A 1 3.20 15.26 -2.97
N ALA A 2 3.11 16.15 -3.93
CA ALA A 2 1.82 16.66 -4.40
C ALA A 2 0.93 15.51 -4.90
N LYS A 3 1.53 14.54 -5.58
CA LYS A 3 0.79 13.40 -6.12
C LYS A 3 0.16 12.55 -5.00
N VAL A 4 0.88 12.35 -3.92
CA VAL A 4 0.37 11.60 -2.77
C VAL A 4 -0.78 12.37 -2.13
N GLN A 5 -0.64 13.69 -2.01
CA GLN A 5 -1.69 14.54 -1.45
C GLN A 5 -2.93 14.54 -2.32
N GLU A 6 -2.77 14.49 -3.64
CA GLU A 6 -3.90 14.40 -4.57
C GLU A 6 -4.70 13.11 -4.35
N LEU A 7 -4.06 12.06 -3.88
CA LEU A 7 -4.72 10.80 -3.56
C LEU A 7 -5.32 10.80 -2.15
N GLY A 8 -5.30 11.94 -1.46
CA GLY A 8 -5.95 12.07 -0.18
C GLY A 8 -5.08 11.74 1.04
N VAL A 9 -3.77 11.65 0.85
CA VAL A 9 -2.86 11.41 1.98
C VAL A 9 -2.49 12.75 2.57
N SER A 10 -2.71 12.89 3.89
CA SER A 10 -2.41 14.15 4.57
C SER A 10 -0.92 14.32 4.82
N GLN A 11 -0.48 15.57 4.89
CA GLN A 11 0.90 15.87 5.23
C GLN A 11 1.22 15.39 6.64
N GLU A 12 0.24 15.47 7.56
CA GLU A 12 0.41 14.98 8.92
C GLU A 12 0.76 13.49 8.94
N THR A 13 0.07 12.69 8.12
CA THR A 13 0.34 11.26 8.04
C THR A 13 1.74 11.01 7.51
N LEU A 14 2.14 11.74 6.46
CA LEU A 14 3.47 11.60 5.89
C LEU A 14 4.56 11.98 6.90
N ASP A 15 4.33 13.05 7.65
CA ASP A 15 5.31 13.50 8.64
C ASP A 15 5.43 12.54 9.82
N ALA A 16 4.31 11.97 10.25
CA ALA A 16 4.28 11.09 11.42
C ALA A 16 4.71 9.67 11.10
N HIS A 17 4.33 9.14 9.94
CA HIS A 17 4.50 7.72 9.60
C HIS A 17 5.31 7.46 8.34
N GLY A 18 5.51 8.47 7.51
CA GLY A 18 6.25 8.31 6.26
C GLY A 18 5.38 7.76 5.14
N ALA A 19 5.96 7.76 3.95
CA ALA A 19 5.25 7.29 2.75
C ALA A 19 5.02 5.78 2.77
N VAL A 20 5.94 5.03 3.37
CA VAL A 20 5.84 3.57 3.46
C VAL A 20 5.34 3.21 4.86
N SER A 21 4.01 3.14 5.00
CA SER A 21 3.36 2.88 6.29
C SER A 21 1.94 2.39 6.07
N GLU A 22 1.40 1.75 7.08
CA GLU A 22 0.00 1.32 7.07
C GLU A 22 -0.94 2.51 6.90
N GLU A 23 -0.67 3.59 7.64
CA GLU A 23 -1.51 4.78 7.63
C GLU A 23 -1.55 5.40 6.24
N THR A 24 -0.40 5.53 5.58
CA THR A 24 -0.35 6.08 4.24
C THR A 24 -1.06 5.16 3.24
N ALA A 25 -0.86 3.85 3.35
CA ALA A 25 -1.52 2.90 2.45
C ALA A 25 -3.04 2.99 2.59
N MET A 26 -3.55 3.10 3.80
CA MET A 26 -5.00 3.20 4.03
C MET A 26 -5.57 4.51 3.51
N GLU A 27 -4.89 5.63 3.72
CA GLU A 27 -5.36 6.91 3.19
C GLU A 27 -5.33 6.93 1.67
N MET A 28 -4.31 6.33 1.06
CA MET A 28 -4.24 6.20 -0.40
C MET A 28 -5.40 5.37 -0.93
N ALA A 29 -5.68 4.25 -0.31
CA ALA A 29 -6.79 3.38 -0.74
C ALA A 29 -8.13 4.12 -0.65
N GLU A 30 -8.36 4.85 0.42
CA GLU A 30 -9.58 5.63 0.60
C GLU A 30 -9.67 6.75 -0.45
N GLY A 31 -8.54 7.42 -0.71
CA GLY A 31 -8.49 8.49 -1.71
C GLY A 31 -8.78 7.98 -3.12
N ILE A 32 -8.25 6.81 -3.46
CA ILE A 32 -8.50 6.17 -4.75
C ILE A 32 -9.98 5.83 -4.87
N ARG A 33 -10.55 5.28 -3.82
CA ARG A 33 -11.98 4.94 -3.82
C ARG A 33 -12.85 6.17 -4.08
N ARG A 34 -12.56 7.26 -3.39
CA ARG A 34 -13.32 8.50 -3.57
C ARG A 34 -13.13 9.10 -4.96
N ALA A 35 -11.89 9.15 -5.43
CA ALA A 35 -11.58 9.77 -6.71
C ALA A 35 -12.18 9.01 -7.88
N SER A 36 -12.24 7.68 -7.80
CA SER A 36 -12.77 6.84 -8.88
C SER A 36 -14.28 6.67 -8.80
N GLY A 37 -14.89 7.01 -7.65
CA GLY A 37 -16.32 6.78 -7.44
C GLY A 37 -16.67 5.30 -7.32
N SER A 38 -15.69 4.43 -7.09
CA SER A 38 -15.94 2.99 -7.00
C SER A 38 -16.17 2.56 -5.56
N ASP A 39 -16.63 1.32 -5.41
CA ASP A 39 -16.89 0.74 -4.08
C ASP A 39 -15.59 0.25 -3.44
N ILE A 40 -14.55 0.06 -4.21
CA ILE A 40 -13.28 -0.51 -3.77
C ILE A 40 -12.14 0.46 -4.03
N GLY A 41 -11.23 0.56 -3.06
CA GLY A 41 -9.96 1.22 -3.25
C GLY A 41 -8.85 0.29 -2.78
N ILE A 42 -7.77 0.22 -3.54
CA ILE A 42 -6.61 -0.57 -3.14
C ILE A 42 -5.36 0.21 -3.50
N SER A 43 -4.37 0.14 -2.61
CA SER A 43 -3.11 0.83 -2.81
C SER A 43 -1.94 -0.02 -2.36
N VAL A 44 -0.77 0.29 -2.89
CA VAL A 44 0.49 -0.31 -2.42
C VAL A 44 1.49 0.81 -2.22
N THR A 45 2.15 0.80 -1.07
CA THR A 45 3.30 1.67 -0.86
C THR A 45 4.43 0.81 -0.31
N GLY A 46 5.64 1.00 -0.84
CA GLY A 46 6.73 0.12 -0.45
C GLY A 46 8.09 0.55 -0.95
N ILE A 47 9.08 -0.18 -0.50
CA ILE A 47 10.47 0.02 -0.88
C ILE A 47 10.90 -1.14 -1.75
N ALA A 48 10.96 -0.89 -3.06
CA ALA A 48 11.27 -1.94 -4.03
C ALA A 48 12.77 -2.27 -4.13
N GLY A 49 13.66 -1.37 -3.66
CA GLY A 49 15.11 -1.55 -3.72
C GLY A 49 15.69 -1.31 -5.09
N PRO A 50 16.97 -1.61 -5.30
CA PRO A 50 18.03 -1.71 -4.31
C PRO A 50 18.46 -0.33 -3.80
N GLY A 51 19.05 -0.29 -2.62
CA GLY A 51 19.62 0.94 -2.06
C GLY A 51 18.64 1.86 -1.36
N GLY A 52 17.35 1.54 -1.33
CA GLY A 52 16.34 2.41 -0.77
C GLY A 52 15.88 2.06 0.63
N GLY A 53 16.44 1.06 1.27
CA GLY A 53 15.97 0.61 2.55
C GLY A 53 16.75 1.10 3.74
N SER A 54 16.19 0.88 4.93
CA SER A 54 16.85 1.13 6.20
C SER A 54 16.49 -0.06 7.11
N GLU A 55 17.04 -0.06 8.34
CA GLU A 55 16.70 -1.13 9.29
C GLU A 55 15.22 -1.16 9.61
N GLU A 56 14.61 0.01 9.76
CA GLU A 56 13.19 0.11 10.09
C GLU A 56 12.31 -0.16 8.87
N LYS A 57 12.76 0.26 7.69
CA LYS A 57 11.99 0.12 6.46
C LYS A 57 12.88 -0.50 5.38
N PRO A 58 13.11 -1.81 5.47
CA PRO A 58 14.03 -2.47 4.55
C PRO A 58 13.45 -2.61 3.14
N VAL A 59 14.35 -2.85 2.20
CA VAL A 59 13.97 -3.21 0.83
C VAL A 59 13.01 -4.39 0.89
N GLY A 60 11.94 -4.32 0.11
CA GLY A 60 10.91 -5.36 0.10
C GLY A 60 9.79 -5.14 1.09
N LEU A 61 9.90 -4.13 1.95
CA LEU A 61 8.79 -3.77 2.83
C LEU A 61 7.72 -3.06 2.02
N ALA A 62 6.48 -3.47 2.17
CA ALA A 62 5.36 -2.83 1.51
C ALA A 62 4.11 -2.97 2.36
N TYR A 63 3.18 -2.04 2.16
CA TYR A 63 1.87 -2.08 2.80
C TYR A 63 0.82 -2.00 1.72
N ILE A 64 -0.18 -2.87 1.80
CA ILE A 64 -1.31 -2.87 0.89
C ILE A 64 -2.52 -2.40 1.67
N GLY A 65 -3.12 -1.28 1.26
CA GLY A 65 -4.34 -0.77 1.85
C GLY A 65 -5.52 -1.19 1.01
N PHE A 66 -6.60 -1.62 1.64
CA PHE A 66 -7.81 -2.09 0.96
C PHE A 66 -9.04 -1.56 1.68
N VAL A 67 -9.95 -0.95 0.94
CA VAL A 67 -11.23 -0.49 1.47
C VAL A 67 -12.34 -0.96 0.54
N TYR A 68 -13.44 -1.43 1.12
CA TYR A 68 -14.60 -1.90 0.37
C TYR A 68 -15.83 -1.69 1.26
N GLY A 69 -16.62 -0.69 0.95
CA GLY A 69 -17.70 -0.30 1.82
C GLY A 69 -17.16 0.09 3.18
N ASP A 70 -17.63 -0.58 4.22
CA ASP A 70 -17.14 -0.35 5.58
C ASP A 70 -15.93 -1.20 5.93
N ARG A 71 -15.53 -2.09 5.05
CA ARG A 71 -14.42 -3.00 5.30
C ARG A 71 -13.10 -2.32 5.03
N ARG A 72 -12.19 -2.44 5.98
CA ARG A 72 -10.85 -1.88 5.87
C ARG A 72 -9.84 -2.96 6.23
N TYR A 73 -8.78 -3.06 5.43
CA TYR A 73 -7.79 -4.08 5.64
C TYR A 73 -6.44 -3.58 5.16
N CYS A 74 -5.40 -3.88 5.91
CA CYS A 74 -4.05 -3.56 5.50
C CYS A 74 -3.18 -4.81 5.67
N ARG A 75 -2.39 -5.09 4.64
CA ARG A 75 -1.42 -6.18 4.71
C ARG A 75 -0.02 -5.62 4.64
N LYS A 76 0.81 -6.02 5.59
CA LYS A 76 2.22 -5.69 5.57
C LYS A 76 2.98 -6.83 4.89
N ILE A 77 3.78 -6.49 3.91
CA ILE A 77 4.66 -7.42 3.22
C ILE A 77 6.08 -7.10 3.65
N LYS A 78 6.80 -8.11 4.15
CA LYS A 78 8.20 -7.92 4.54
C LYS A 78 9.00 -9.06 3.94
N ARG A 79 9.26 -8.96 2.64
CA ARG A 79 9.97 -9.99 1.90
C ARG A 79 11.05 -9.37 1.05
N GLY A 80 12.25 -9.32 1.57
CA GLY A 80 13.38 -8.71 0.92
C GLY A 80 13.97 -9.60 -0.16
N LEU A 81 13.42 -9.52 -1.36
CA LEU A 81 13.98 -10.18 -2.51
C LEU A 81 15.07 -9.28 -3.08
N LYS A 82 16.08 -9.89 -3.70
CA LYS A 82 17.23 -9.14 -4.20
C LYS A 82 16.91 -8.29 -5.41
N ASP A 83 15.94 -8.71 -6.19
CA ASP A 83 15.58 -8.09 -7.45
C ASP A 83 14.38 -7.18 -7.28
N ARG A 84 14.51 -5.92 -7.75
CA ARG A 84 13.40 -4.96 -7.71
C ARG A 84 12.16 -5.49 -8.42
N GLN A 85 12.37 -6.13 -9.59
CA GLN A 85 11.27 -6.68 -10.37
C GLN A 85 10.55 -7.78 -9.59
N ALA A 86 11.30 -8.64 -8.91
CA ALA A 86 10.71 -9.69 -8.10
C ALA A 86 9.89 -9.11 -6.94
N ASN A 87 10.38 -8.04 -6.31
CA ASN A 87 9.64 -7.38 -5.24
C ASN A 87 8.34 -6.78 -5.75
N ARG A 88 8.37 -6.16 -6.93
CA ARG A 88 7.16 -5.60 -7.55
C ARG A 88 6.16 -6.69 -7.91
N THR A 89 6.63 -7.78 -8.49
CA THR A 89 5.77 -8.90 -8.86
C THR A 89 5.11 -9.49 -7.62
N TYR A 90 5.87 -9.67 -6.55
CA TYR A 90 5.33 -10.20 -5.31
C TYR A 90 4.25 -9.27 -4.74
N ALA A 91 4.48 -7.96 -4.82
CA ALA A 91 3.50 -6.99 -4.33
C ALA A 91 2.21 -7.05 -5.15
N VAL A 92 2.32 -7.14 -6.48
CA VAL A 92 1.14 -7.24 -7.35
C VAL A 92 0.36 -8.52 -7.07
N LEU A 93 1.03 -9.64 -6.93
CA LEU A 93 0.36 -10.90 -6.61
C LEU A 93 -0.31 -10.83 -5.25
N SER A 94 0.32 -10.14 -4.29
CA SER A 94 -0.26 -9.96 -2.97
C SER A 94 -1.51 -9.09 -3.03
N MET A 95 -1.55 -8.08 -3.91
CA MET A 95 -2.75 -7.27 -4.11
C MET A 95 -3.92 -8.13 -4.59
N PHE A 96 -3.69 -9.01 -5.54
CA PHE A 96 -4.74 -9.92 -6.02
C PHE A 96 -5.22 -10.83 -4.91
N ASP A 97 -4.30 -11.33 -4.08
CA ASP A 97 -4.67 -12.17 -2.96
C ASP A 97 -5.50 -11.42 -1.93
N VAL A 98 -5.15 -10.17 -1.65
CA VAL A 98 -5.93 -9.31 -0.74
C VAL A 98 -7.35 -9.13 -1.27
N ILE A 99 -7.49 -8.84 -2.56
CA ILE A 99 -8.80 -8.68 -3.18
C ILE A 99 -9.59 -9.97 -3.07
N TYR A 100 -8.98 -11.08 -3.42
CA TYR A 100 -9.63 -12.38 -3.41
C TYR A 100 -10.15 -12.71 -2.00
N LYS A 101 -9.30 -12.58 -1.00
CA LYS A 101 -9.66 -12.97 0.36
C LYS A 101 -10.68 -12.06 1.00
N ASN A 102 -10.74 -10.80 0.58
CA ASN A 102 -11.67 -9.85 1.17
C ASN A 102 -13.01 -9.78 0.45
N ILE A 103 -13.09 -10.23 -0.79
CA ILE A 103 -14.31 -10.16 -1.58
C ILE A 103 -14.88 -11.55 -1.85
N VAL A 104 -14.04 -12.47 -2.29
CA VAL A 104 -14.49 -13.79 -2.73
C VAL A 104 -14.52 -14.80 -1.59
N ASP A 105 -13.47 -14.85 -0.81
CA ASP A 105 -13.27 -15.87 0.23
C ASP A 105 -13.41 -15.29 1.64
N LYS A 106 -14.30 -14.36 1.80
CA LYS A 106 -14.52 -13.76 3.12
C LYS A 106 -15.39 -14.62 4.02
#